data_ef017e6fa83b9d20a5b92175f203c321
#
_entry.id   ef017e6fa83b9d20a5b92175f203c321
#
_cell.length_a   1.000
_cell.length_b   1.000
_cell.length_c   1.000
_cell.angle_alpha   90.00
_cell.angle_beta   90.00
_cell.angle_gamma   90.00
#
_symmetry.space_group_name_H-M   'P 1'
#
loop_
_entity.id
_entity.type
_entity.pdbx_description
1 polymer ?
#
loop_
_entity_poly.entity_id
_entity_poly.type
_entity_poly.pdbx_seq_one_letter_code
_entity_poly.pdbx_strand_id
1 'polypeptide(L)'
;ANSDGDDSTHLWSELDASCPASEIKIAGADSESGTYEFFGDAMFADKDAGGETFDLNRPDGYTNSAQDEVVVNYLESNGDAIGYFGYAYYVAEQDKLSALPIQNSAGNFVAPNAETIADGSYNPLTRAIYINVNHEYMDEVYNYLRYAFSALGDEVVNSVGYVPLSGSSSAWQETWMRVEAVINNS
;
A
#
# COMPACT_ATOMS: atom_id res chain seq x y z
N ALA A 1 4.08 14.34 -11.91
CA ALA A 1 3.36 14.91 -13.04
C ALA A 1 3.18 16.41 -12.79
N ASN A 2 3.51 17.26 -13.75
CA ASN A 2 3.24 18.68 -13.63
C ASN A 2 1.74 18.93 -13.80
N SER A 3 1.22 19.90 -13.06
CA SER A 3 -0.19 20.31 -13.11
C SER A 3 -0.66 20.91 -14.44
N ASP A 4 0.25 21.04 -15.40
CA ASP A 4 0.06 21.65 -16.73
C ASP A 4 -0.01 20.61 -17.88
N GLY A 5 -0.03 19.31 -17.56
CA GLY A 5 -0.18 18.24 -18.54
C GLY A 5 1.05 18.08 -19.46
N ASP A 6 2.20 18.63 -19.07
CA ASP A 6 3.45 18.41 -19.74
C ASP A 6 3.97 17.00 -19.39
N ASP A 7 3.83 16.06 -20.34
CA ASP A 7 4.34 14.69 -20.26
C ASP A 7 5.84 14.61 -20.60
N SER A 8 6.57 15.72 -20.55
CA SER A 8 8.00 15.72 -20.79
C SER A 8 8.71 14.82 -19.76
N THR A 9 9.66 14.07 -20.23
CA THR A 9 10.53 13.23 -19.41
C THR A 9 11.24 14.09 -18.38
N HIS A 10 11.08 13.74 -17.13
CA HIS A 10 11.75 14.42 -16.03
C HIS A 10 13.03 13.68 -15.64
N LEU A 11 14.08 14.46 -15.44
CA LEU A 11 15.35 13.96 -14.93
C LEU A 11 15.36 14.05 -13.40
N TRP A 12 16.04 13.14 -12.74
CA TRP A 12 16.28 13.22 -11.29
C TRP A 12 16.95 14.54 -10.88
N SER A 13 17.87 15.05 -11.72
CA SER A 13 18.55 16.34 -11.48
C SER A 13 17.64 17.58 -11.57
N GLU A 14 16.43 17.44 -12.13
CA GLU A 14 15.43 18.51 -12.13
C GLU A 14 14.68 18.60 -10.79
N LEU A 15 14.61 17.48 -10.05
CA LEU A 15 14.05 17.46 -8.69
C LEU A 15 15.07 17.93 -7.66
N ASP A 16 16.32 17.48 -7.79
CA ASP A 16 17.45 17.92 -6.96
C ASP A 16 18.74 17.90 -7.79
N ALA A 17 19.43 19.05 -7.84
CA ALA A 17 20.65 19.21 -8.61
C ALA A 17 21.82 18.30 -8.16
N SER A 18 21.73 17.69 -6.97
CA SER A 18 22.70 16.69 -6.50
C SER A 18 22.44 15.28 -7.07
N CYS A 19 21.29 15.04 -7.66
CA CYS A 19 20.93 13.79 -8.29
C CYS A 19 21.52 13.66 -9.70
N PRO A 20 21.68 12.43 -10.21
CA PRO A 20 22.16 12.21 -11.58
C PRO A 20 21.19 12.79 -12.62
N ALA A 21 21.73 13.23 -13.78
CA ALA A 21 20.94 13.69 -14.91
C ALA A 21 20.43 12.46 -15.72
N SER A 22 19.81 11.51 -15.02
CA SER A 22 19.17 10.34 -15.62
C SER A 22 17.65 10.48 -15.57
N GLU A 23 17.00 9.81 -16.51
CA GLU A 23 15.55 9.81 -16.67
C GLU A 23 14.88 9.09 -15.48
N ILE A 24 13.81 9.70 -14.95
CA ILE A 24 12.99 9.08 -13.90
C ILE A 24 12.12 7.99 -14.55
N LYS A 25 12.45 6.74 -14.27
CA LYS A 25 11.66 5.57 -14.66
C LYS A 25 10.69 5.22 -13.54
N ILE A 26 9.45 4.93 -13.89
CA ILE A 26 8.40 4.65 -12.92
C ILE A 26 7.82 3.26 -13.17
N ALA A 27 7.62 2.49 -12.09
CA ALA A 27 6.91 1.22 -12.14
C ALA A 27 5.85 1.14 -11.03
N GLY A 28 4.75 0.45 -11.29
CA GLY A 28 3.70 0.31 -10.28
C GLY A 28 2.56 -0.59 -10.75
N ALA A 29 1.50 -0.61 -9.94
CA ALA A 29 0.31 -1.37 -10.23
C ALA A 29 -0.43 -0.83 -11.46
N ASP A 30 -1.14 -1.69 -12.19
CA ASP A 30 -2.05 -1.27 -13.25
C ASP A 30 -3.46 -0.95 -12.74
N SER A 31 -4.32 -0.45 -13.61
CA SER A 31 -5.67 0.00 -13.28
C SER A 31 -6.62 -1.11 -12.79
N GLU A 32 -6.25 -2.38 -12.95
CA GLU A 32 -7.04 -3.50 -12.43
C GLU A 32 -6.66 -3.87 -10.99
N SER A 33 -5.59 -3.26 -10.46
CA SER A 33 -5.10 -3.48 -9.10
C SER A 33 -5.70 -2.48 -8.10
N GLY A 34 -6.20 -2.98 -6.98
CA GLY A 34 -6.59 -2.13 -5.86
C GLY A 34 -5.44 -1.30 -5.26
N THR A 35 -4.19 -1.65 -5.54
CA THR A 35 -3.01 -0.86 -5.17
C THR A 35 -2.90 0.41 -6.01
N TYR A 36 -3.26 0.33 -7.29
CA TYR A 36 -3.32 1.49 -8.19
C TYR A 36 -4.31 2.54 -7.69
N GLU A 37 -5.56 2.12 -7.46
CA GLU A 37 -6.62 3.01 -6.97
C GLU A 37 -6.24 3.63 -5.62
N PHE A 38 -5.80 2.78 -4.67
CA PHE A 38 -5.39 3.25 -3.34
C PHE A 38 -4.22 4.25 -3.38
N PHE A 39 -3.19 3.99 -4.19
CA PHE A 39 -2.05 4.90 -4.31
C PHE A 39 -2.49 6.24 -4.94
N GLY A 40 -3.32 6.18 -5.97
CA GLY A 40 -3.91 7.37 -6.60
C GLY A 40 -4.69 8.22 -5.60
N ASP A 41 -5.61 7.63 -4.87
CA ASP A 41 -6.41 8.31 -3.86
C ASP A 41 -5.55 8.90 -2.74
N ALA A 42 -4.60 8.11 -2.21
CA ALA A 42 -3.77 8.53 -1.09
C ALA A 42 -2.84 9.70 -1.44
N MET A 43 -2.29 9.72 -2.66
CA MET A 43 -1.27 10.71 -3.06
C MET A 43 -1.85 11.93 -3.79
N PHE A 44 -3.05 11.81 -4.36
CA PHE A 44 -3.59 12.83 -5.26
C PHE A 44 -5.02 13.29 -4.93
N ALA A 45 -5.64 12.79 -3.86
CA ALA A 45 -7.01 13.12 -3.46
C ALA A 45 -7.30 14.62 -3.33
N ASP A 46 -6.31 15.42 -2.94
CA ASP A 46 -6.47 16.88 -2.79
C ASP A 46 -6.39 17.65 -4.12
N LYS A 47 -6.14 16.98 -5.25
CA LYS A 47 -5.96 17.63 -6.56
C LYS A 47 -7.21 17.63 -7.41
N ASP A 48 -8.28 17.02 -6.95
CA ASP A 48 -9.58 16.96 -7.63
C ASP A 48 -10.38 18.28 -7.60
N ALA A 49 -9.82 19.38 -7.16
CA ALA A 49 -10.48 20.69 -7.26
C ALA A 49 -10.83 21.11 -8.71
N GLY A 50 -10.39 20.32 -9.71
CA GLY A 50 -10.66 20.53 -11.13
C GLY A 50 -11.46 19.42 -11.82
N GLY A 51 -11.78 18.30 -11.14
CA GLY A 51 -12.52 17.18 -11.74
C GLY A 51 -11.72 16.38 -12.77
N GLU A 52 -10.40 16.46 -12.76
CA GLU A 52 -9.56 15.63 -13.59
C GLU A 52 -9.28 14.31 -12.87
N THR A 53 -9.68 13.20 -13.49
CA THR A 53 -9.28 11.85 -13.04
C THR A 53 -7.79 11.71 -13.22
N PHE A 54 -7.08 11.44 -12.12
CA PHE A 54 -5.65 11.21 -12.16
C PHE A 54 -5.36 9.87 -12.84
N ASP A 55 -4.72 9.92 -14.00
CA ASP A 55 -4.27 8.73 -14.71
C ASP A 55 -2.79 8.47 -14.40
N LEU A 56 -2.51 7.42 -13.62
CA LEU A 56 -1.16 6.95 -13.34
C LEU A 56 -0.53 6.24 -14.55
N ASN A 57 -1.35 5.84 -15.54
CA ASN A 57 -0.88 5.19 -16.76
C ASN A 57 -0.30 6.23 -17.74
N ARG A 58 0.93 6.61 -17.52
CA ARG A 58 1.67 7.46 -18.46
C ARG A 58 2.02 6.65 -19.71
N PRO A 59 1.77 7.17 -20.93
CA PRO A 59 2.13 6.48 -22.15
C PRO A 59 3.65 6.30 -22.30
N ASP A 60 4.44 7.19 -21.69
CA ASP A 60 5.90 7.20 -21.80
C ASP A 60 6.56 6.99 -20.42
N GLY A 61 7.24 5.85 -20.25
CA GLY A 61 8.11 5.59 -19.11
C GLY A 61 7.44 5.04 -17.85
N TYR A 62 6.16 4.65 -17.90
CA TYR A 62 5.51 3.92 -16.83
C TYR A 62 5.37 2.44 -17.16
N THR A 63 6.03 1.58 -16.39
CA THR A 63 5.86 0.13 -16.44
C THR A 63 4.80 -0.29 -15.44
N ASN A 64 3.69 -0.85 -15.89
CA ASN A 64 2.60 -1.28 -15.03
C ASN A 64 2.35 -2.78 -15.08
N SER A 65 1.85 -3.33 -13.99
CA SER A 65 1.44 -4.73 -13.91
C SER A 65 0.47 -4.95 -12.74
N ALA A 66 -0.50 -5.86 -12.94
CA ALA A 66 -1.31 -6.40 -11.84
C ALA A 66 -0.48 -7.31 -10.90
N GLN A 67 0.73 -7.72 -11.32
CA GLN A 67 1.60 -8.60 -10.57
C GLN A 67 2.77 -7.80 -9.99
N ASP A 68 2.81 -7.67 -8.67
CA ASP A 68 3.85 -6.92 -7.96
C ASP A 68 5.27 -7.44 -8.24
N GLU A 69 5.43 -8.74 -8.50
CA GLU A 69 6.72 -9.35 -8.88
C GLU A 69 7.29 -8.77 -10.18
N VAL A 70 6.45 -8.37 -11.12
CA VAL A 70 6.89 -7.72 -12.37
C VAL A 70 7.44 -6.33 -12.07
N VAL A 71 6.79 -5.59 -11.17
CA VAL A 71 7.24 -4.28 -10.70
C VAL A 71 8.57 -4.40 -9.97
N VAL A 72 8.71 -5.36 -9.06
CA VAL A 72 9.96 -5.65 -8.34
C VAL A 72 11.10 -5.94 -9.30
N ASN A 73 10.91 -6.88 -10.25
CA ASN A 73 11.93 -7.24 -11.24
C ASN A 73 12.35 -6.05 -12.12
N TYR A 74 11.41 -5.15 -12.42
CA TYR A 74 11.73 -3.92 -13.16
C TYR A 74 12.62 -2.99 -12.35
N LEU A 75 12.31 -2.78 -11.06
CA LEU A 75 13.11 -1.94 -10.17
C LEU A 75 14.52 -2.51 -9.95
N GLU A 76 14.66 -3.82 -9.75
CA GLU A 76 15.95 -4.50 -9.63
C GLU A 76 16.83 -4.30 -10.89
N SER A 77 16.20 -4.26 -12.06
CA SER A 77 16.90 -4.13 -13.34
C SER A 77 17.20 -2.67 -13.74
N ASN A 78 16.64 -1.70 -13.05
CA ASN A 78 16.74 -0.27 -13.37
C ASN A 78 17.05 0.55 -12.13
N GLY A 79 18.34 0.78 -11.84
CA GLY A 79 18.80 1.46 -10.63
C GLY A 79 18.32 2.91 -10.44
N ASP A 80 17.84 3.55 -11.52
CA ASP A 80 17.28 4.92 -11.50
C ASP A 80 15.74 4.92 -11.48
N ALA A 81 15.11 3.75 -11.26
CA ALA A 81 13.67 3.64 -11.21
C ALA A 81 13.12 3.85 -9.81
N ILE A 82 11.90 4.40 -9.74
CA ILE A 82 11.06 4.46 -8.55
C ILE A 82 9.78 3.68 -8.80
N GLY A 83 9.20 3.07 -7.76
CA GLY A 83 7.95 2.33 -7.91
C GLY A 83 7.18 2.19 -6.63
N TYR A 84 5.95 1.69 -6.75
CA TYR A 84 5.09 1.37 -5.62
C TYR A 84 4.40 0.02 -5.83
N PHE A 85 4.30 -0.74 -4.75
CA PHE A 85 3.70 -2.08 -4.70
C PHE A 85 3.47 -2.48 -3.24
N GLY A 86 2.89 -3.67 -3.01
CA GLY A 86 2.55 -4.15 -1.68
C GLY A 86 3.77 -4.38 -0.78
N TYR A 87 3.70 -3.95 0.48
CA TYR A 87 4.78 -4.06 1.48
C TYR A 87 5.32 -5.49 1.63
N ALA A 88 4.47 -6.52 1.50
CA ALA A 88 4.88 -7.92 1.58
C ALA A 88 5.98 -8.28 0.56
N TYR A 89 5.91 -7.76 -0.65
CA TYR A 89 6.91 -7.98 -1.69
C TYR A 89 8.21 -7.22 -1.41
N TYR A 90 8.13 -6.03 -0.80
CA TYR A 90 9.32 -5.34 -0.34
C TYR A 90 10.06 -6.14 0.74
N VAL A 91 9.36 -6.70 1.72
CA VAL A 91 9.96 -7.51 2.79
C VAL A 91 10.71 -8.72 2.23
N ALA A 92 10.18 -9.35 1.17
CA ALA A 92 10.83 -10.49 0.52
C ALA A 92 12.14 -10.11 -0.21
N GLU A 93 12.26 -8.84 -0.68
CA GLU A 93 13.37 -8.37 -1.52
C GLU A 93 14.10 -7.14 -0.93
N GLN A 94 14.00 -6.95 0.39
CA GLN A 94 14.59 -5.78 1.09
C GLN A 94 16.12 -5.70 1.06
N ASP A 95 16.79 -6.77 0.66
CA ASP A 95 18.24 -6.80 0.42
C ASP A 95 18.63 -6.22 -0.95
N LYS A 96 17.68 -6.08 -1.87
CA LYS A 96 17.86 -5.56 -3.24
C LYS A 96 17.21 -4.18 -3.46
N LEU A 97 16.18 -3.87 -2.69
CA LEU A 97 15.38 -2.67 -2.82
C LEU A 97 15.49 -1.77 -1.59
N SER A 98 15.44 -0.47 -1.81
CA SER A 98 15.40 0.52 -0.73
C SER A 98 14.01 1.15 -0.64
N ALA A 99 13.39 1.06 0.53
CA ALA A 99 12.14 1.76 0.75
C ALA A 99 12.38 3.25 1.01
N LEU A 100 11.55 4.10 0.42
CA LEU A 100 11.62 5.54 0.63
C LEU A 100 10.76 5.93 1.83
N PRO A 101 11.31 6.71 2.79
CA PRO A 101 10.48 7.35 3.80
C PRO A 101 9.53 8.35 3.13
N ILE A 102 8.27 8.35 3.56
CA ILE A 102 7.28 9.34 3.12
C ILE A 102 7.00 10.34 4.23
N GLN A 103 6.65 11.56 3.86
CA GLN A 103 6.21 12.56 4.83
C GLN A 103 4.76 12.27 5.23
N ASN A 104 4.56 11.96 6.51
CA ASN A 104 3.23 11.69 7.04
C ASN A 104 2.43 12.98 7.34
N SER A 105 1.17 12.82 7.73
CA SER A 105 0.28 13.95 8.05
C SER A 105 0.77 14.86 9.19
N ALA A 106 1.69 14.37 10.04
CA ALA A 106 2.33 15.16 11.10
C ALA A 106 3.61 15.88 10.63
N GLY A 107 4.00 15.74 9.36
CA GLY A 107 5.18 16.35 8.77
C GLY A 107 6.49 15.58 8.99
N ASN A 108 6.44 14.39 9.56
CA ASN A 108 7.61 13.55 9.80
C ASN A 108 7.87 12.60 8.62
N PHE A 109 9.15 12.40 8.27
CA PHE A 109 9.52 11.35 7.31
C PHE A 109 9.57 10.00 8.01
N VAL A 110 8.74 9.06 7.56
CA VAL A 110 8.55 7.73 8.15
C VAL A 110 8.85 6.66 7.10
N ALA A 111 9.72 5.71 7.44
CA ALA A 111 9.99 4.55 6.59
C ALA A 111 8.97 3.43 6.86
N PRO A 112 8.60 2.61 5.85
CA PRO A 112 7.71 1.49 6.05
C PRO A 112 8.41 0.36 6.81
N ASN A 113 7.79 -0.07 7.90
CA ASN A 113 8.14 -1.29 8.63
C ASN A 113 6.90 -1.79 9.38
N ALA A 114 6.97 -2.99 9.97
CA ALA A 114 5.83 -3.59 10.65
C ALA A 114 5.23 -2.70 11.76
N GLU A 115 6.07 -1.97 12.51
CA GLU A 115 5.62 -1.07 13.58
C GLU A 115 4.90 0.15 13.01
N THR A 116 5.51 0.86 12.04
CA THR A 116 4.96 2.09 11.45
C THR A 116 3.71 1.84 10.60
N ILE A 117 3.54 0.62 10.11
CA ILE A 117 2.32 0.17 9.43
C ILE A 117 1.24 -0.16 10.48
N ALA A 118 1.58 -0.89 11.54
CA ALA A 118 0.63 -1.29 12.58
C ALA A 118 0.07 -0.10 13.38
N ASP A 119 0.89 0.91 13.66
CA ASP A 119 0.50 2.12 14.40
C ASP A 119 -0.10 3.22 13.48
N GLY A 120 -0.05 3.01 12.16
CA GLY A 120 -0.56 3.94 11.16
C GLY A 120 0.29 5.19 10.95
N SER A 121 1.52 5.24 11.47
CA SER A 121 2.42 6.39 11.27
C SER A 121 2.97 6.50 9.85
N TYR A 122 3.04 5.37 9.11
CA TYR A 122 3.34 5.35 7.66
C TYR A 122 2.10 5.71 6.84
N ASN A 123 1.51 6.87 7.08
CA ASN A 123 0.37 7.38 6.35
C ASN A 123 0.81 8.44 5.30
N PRO A 124 0.06 8.59 4.18
CA PRO A 124 -1.23 7.97 3.87
C PRO A 124 -1.14 6.56 3.24
N LEU A 125 0.03 5.94 3.12
CA LEU A 125 0.22 4.69 2.37
C LEU A 125 -0.04 3.41 3.19
N THR A 126 -0.81 3.50 4.26
CA THR A 126 -1.30 2.34 5.02
C THR A 126 -2.80 2.24 4.94
N ARG A 127 -3.33 1.01 4.75
CA ARG A 127 -4.77 0.74 4.82
C ARG A 127 -5.05 -0.61 5.45
N ALA A 128 -6.23 -0.73 6.06
CA ALA A 128 -6.73 -2.01 6.53
C ALA A 128 -7.25 -2.87 5.37
N ILE A 129 -7.10 -4.19 5.51
CA ILE A 129 -7.78 -5.18 4.68
C ILE A 129 -9.00 -5.67 5.45
N TYR A 130 -10.15 -5.74 4.80
CA TYR A 130 -11.42 -6.10 5.42
C TYR A 130 -11.89 -7.48 4.97
N ILE A 131 -12.41 -8.26 5.91
CA ILE A 131 -13.16 -9.47 5.64
C ILE A 131 -14.65 -9.11 5.70
N ASN A 132 -15.37 -9.28 4.60
CA ASN A 132 -16.81 -9.08 4.53
C ASN A 132 -17.51 -10.43 4.69
N VAL A 133 -18.38 -10.54 5.69
CA VAL A 133 -19.14 -11.76 5.98
C VAL A 133 -20.63 -11.45 5.85
N ASN A 134 -21.38 -12.35 5.18
CA ASN A 134 -22.83 -12.26 5.21
C ASN A 134 -23.31 -12.57 6.63
N HIS A 135 -24.07 -11.65 7.20
CA HIS A 135 -24.63 -11.73 8.54
C HIS A 135 -25.40 -13.04 8.80
N GLU A 136 -26.14 -13.56 7.80
CA GLU A 136 -26.93 -14.79 7.93
C GLU A 136 -26.07 -16.05 8.12
N TYR A 137 -24.77 -15.99 7.75
CA TYR A 137 -23.84 -17.12 7.84
C TYR A 137 -22.72 -16.89 8.86
N MET A 138 -22.93 -15.97 9.82
CA MET A 138 -21.91 -15.64 10.80
C MET A 138 -21.52 -16.85 11.66
N ASP A 139 -22.48 -17.68 12.03
CA ASP A 139 -22.23 -18.89 12.87
C ASP A 139 -21.32 -19.88 12.16
N GLU A 140 -21.47 -20.06 10.83
CA GLU A 140 -20.66 -20.99 10.04
C GLU A 140 -19.21 -20.51 9.93
N VAL A 141 -18.98 -19.20 9.82
CA VAL A 141 -17.64 -18.64 9.66
C VAL A 141 -16.95 -18.25 10.97
N TYR A 142 -17.65 -18.31 12.08
CA TYR A 142 -17.15 -17.86 13.38
C TYR A 142 -15.83 -18.50 13.80
N ASN A 143 -15.70 -19.80 13.63
CA ASN A 143 -14.47 -20.51 13.97
C ASN A 143 -13.29 -20.10 13.06
N TYR A 144 -13.57 -19.80 11.79
CA TYR A 144 -12.56 -19.26 10.87
C TYR A 144 -12.11 -17.87 11.35
N LEU A 145 -13.04 -16.97 11.69
CA LEU A 145 -12.70 -15.64 12.19
C LEU A 145 -11.91 -15.72 13.51
N ARG A 146 -12.30 -16.60 14.43
CA ARG A 146 -11.53 -16.83 15.67
C ARG A 146 -10.10 -17.28 15.40
N TYR A 147 -9.90 -18.13 14.41
CA TYR A 147 -8.56 -18.53 14.00
C TYR A 147 -7.81 -17.37 13.33
N ALA A 148 -8.43 -16.69 12.37
CA ALA A 148 -7.82 -15.59 11.61
C ALA A 148 -7.36 -14.42 12.54
N PHE A 149 -8.11 -14.16 13.59
CA PHE A 149 -7.79 -13.13 14.60
C PHE A 149 -7.12 -13.68 15.87
N SER A 150 -6.52 -14.86 15.83
CA SER A 150 -5.75 -15.44 16.93
C SER A 150 -4.25 -15.23 16.72
N ALA A 151 -3.46 -15.50 17.78
CA ALA A 151 -2.00 -15.48 17.67
C ALA A 151 -1.45 -16.42 16.56
N LEU A 152 -2.12 -17.55 16.30
CA LEU A 152 -1.76 -18.44 15.19
C LEU A 152 -2.10 -17.82 13.82
N GLY A 153 -3.21 -17.10 13.74
CA GLY A 153 -3.55 -16.30 12.55
C GLY A 153 -2.54 -15.19 12.29
N ASP A 154 -2.10 -14.50 13.34
CA ASP A 154 -1.04 -13.49 13.25
C ASP A 154 0.28 -14.07 12.72
N GLU A 155 0.66 -15.28 13.13
CA GLU A 155 1.84 -15.97 12.59
C GLU A 155 1.70 -16.24 11.09
N VAL A 156 0.51 -16.64 10.62
CA VAL A 156 0.25 -16.85 9.18
C VAL A 156 0.33 -15.52 8.43
N VAL A 157 -0.32 -14.47 8.93
CA VAL A 157 -0.30 -13.13 8.31
C VAL A 157 1.14 -12.61 8.18
N ASN A 158 1.94 -12.72 9.25
CA ASN A 158 3.36 -12.35 9.24
C ASN A 158 4.18 -13.19 8.25
N SER A 159 3.89 -14.50 8.14
CA SER A 159 4.66 -15.40 7.27
C SER A 159 4.53 -15.07 5.79
N VAL A 160 3.47 -14.37 5.40
CA VAL A 160 3.22 -13.89 4.03
C VAL A 160 3.52 -12.40 3.86
N GLY A 161 4.21 -11.79 4.83
CA GLY A 161 4.71 -10.42 4.75
C GLY A 161 3.67 -9.32 5.03
N TYR A 162 2.45 -9.68 5.45
CA TYR A 162 1.47 -8.70 5.90
C TYR A 162 1.65 -8.36 7.39
N VAL A 163 1.08 -7.26 7.82
CA VAL A 163 1.13 -6.82 9.21
C VAL A 163 -0.21 -7.18 9.90
N PRO A 164 -0.21 -8.06 10.90
CA PRO A 164 -1.43 -8.48 11.58
C PRO A 164 -2.03 -7.32 12.39
N LEU A 165 -3.34 -7.35 12.53
CA LEU A 165 -4.07 -6.45 13.41
C LEU A 165 -3.79 -6.88 14.86
N SER A 166 -3.02 -6.10 15.60
CA SER A 166 -2.67 -6.42 16.98
C SER A 166 -3.91 -6.59 17.86
N GLY A 167 -3.98 -7.69 18.62
CA GLY A 167 -5.07 -7.98 19.55
C GLY A 167 -5.24 -6.95 20.67
N SER A 168 -4.27 -6.07 20.88
CA SER A 168 -4.36 -4.93 21.81
C SER A 168 -4.81 -3.64 21.13
N SER A 169 -4.94 -3.60 19.82
CA SER A 169 -5.37 -2.41 19.09
C SER A 169 -6.87 -2.15 19.29
N SER A 170 -7.27 -0.87 19.28
CA SER A 170 -8.68 -0.48 19.32
C SER A 170 -9.46 -1.05 18.12
N ALA A 171 -8.86 -1.07 16.95
CA ALA A 171 -9.44 -1.62 15.73
C ALA A 171 -9.74 -3.14 15.87
N TRP A 172 -8.83 -3.90 16.47
CA TRP A 172 -9.07 -5.31 16.76
C TRP A 172 -10.24 -5.50 17.73
N GLN A 173 -10.27 -4.73 18.84
CA GLN A 173 -11.33 -4.80 19.82
C GLN A 173 -12.70 -4.43 19.24
N GLU A 174 -12.78 -3.38 18.44
CA GLU A 174 -14.00 -2.97 17.76
C GLU A 174 -14.48 -4.05 16.77
N THR A 175 -13.58 -4.64 16.00
CA THR A 175 -13.91 -5.72 15.07
C THR A 175 -14.49 -6.90 15.81
N TRP A 176 -13.84 -7.30 16.92
CA TRP A 176 -14.28 -8.46 17.69
C TRP A 176 -15.62 -8.22 18.38
N MET A 177 -15.85 -7.04 18.96
CA MET A 177 -17.15 -6.67 19.53
C MET A 177 -18.29 -6.72 18.50
N ARG A 178 -18.03 -6.34 17.24
CA ARG A 178 -19.02 -6.44 16.16
C ARG A 178 -19.34 -7.89 15.82
N VAL A 179 -18.35 -8.76 15.74
CA VAL A 179 -18.54 -10.19 15.49
C VAL A 179 -19.38 -10.82 16.60
N GLU A 180 -19.03 -10.59 17.87
CA GLU A 180 -19.78 -11.11 19.01
C GLU A 180 -21.20 -10.56 19.09
N ALA A 181 -21.42 -9.29 18.77
CA ALA A 181 -22.75 -8.70 18.76
C ALA A 181 -23.69 -9.36 17.76
N VAL A 182 -23.18 -9.79 16.59
CA VAL A 182 -23.98 -10.51 15.59
C VAL A 182 -24.35 -11.89 16.12
N ILE A 183 -23.39 -12.64 16.63
CA ILE A 183 -23.60 -14.01 17.15
C ILE A 183 -24.57 -14.03 18.32
N ASN A 184 -24.48 -13.09 19.24
CA ASN A 184 -25.35 -13.04 20.42
C ASN A 184 -26.77 -12.58 20.09
N ASN A 185 -27.05 -12.06 18.91
CA ASN A 185 -28.37 -11.63 18.42
C ASN A 185 -28.98 -12.58 17.38
N SER A 186 -28.29 -13.67 17.03
CA SER A 186 -28.76 -14.76 16.15
C SER A 186 -29.47 -15.84 16.99
#